data_7096f5b5fc1bd7aa1c08586cfcb2d454
#
_entry.id   7096f5b5fc1bd7aa1c08586cfcb2d454
#
_cell.length_a   1.000
_cell.length_b   1.000
_cell.length_c   1.000
_cell.angle_alpha   90.00
_cell.angle_beta   90.00
_cell.angle_gamma   90.00
#
_symmetry.space_group_name_H-M   'P 1'
#
loop_
_entity.id
_entity.type
_entity.pdbx_description
1 polymer ?
#
loop_
_entity_poly.entity_id
_entity_poly.type
_entity_poly.pdbx_seq_one_letter_code
_entity_poly.pdbx_strand_id
1 'polypeptide(L)'
;MKQLFCFLILLFCMSFSYEALAQEERATPKSGEGISGFLQRNGRTGKAYYQEFLELNKKQLRGKEELRLGVKYLLPPLKKGSNNTAASSNSSASNSSASNSSARSGNKTIREPLFGKSLAEVKVTGNRLQGACFYVVSGHGGPDPGAIGRIGSVELHEDEYAYDVALRLARNLMEEGAKVYIIIQDAKDGIRDDQYLNNSKRETCMGAPIPLNQVARLRQRCEKINALYQKDRKSYTYCRSIFLHVDSRSKSHQTDVFFYHAPKSVNGKRLATTMKNTFESKYDRHQPNRGFSGTVSPRNLYVLANSSPAGVFVELGNIQNTFDQRRFVMSSNRQALAKWMMEGFITDYKKSK
;
A
#
# COMPACT_ATOMS: atom_id res chain seq x y z
N MET A 1 -42.93 -37.22 -73.76
CA MET A 1 -43.24 -35.88 -73.26
C MET A 1 -43.70 -36.00 -71.85
N LYS A 2 -42.86 -35.63 -70.90
CA LYS A 2 -43.19 -35.08 -69.59
C LYS A 2 -41.83 -34.83 -68.84
N GLN A 3 -41.48 -33.58 -68.76
CA GLN A 3 -40.30 -33.10 -68.10
C GLN A 3 -40.48 -33.29 -66.58
N LEU A 4 -39.48 -33.92 -65.92
CA LEU A 4 -39.39 -34.06 -64.49
C LEU A 4 -38.48 -32.97 -64.02
N PHE A 5 -39.04 -31.97 -63.30
CA PHE A 5 -38.33 -30.86 -62.70
C PHE A 5 -37.72 -31.34 -61.35
N CYS A 6 -36.40 -31.53 -61.34
CA CYS A 6 -35.69 -31.75 -60.05
C CYS A 6 -35.47 -30.42 -59.33
N PHE A 7 -36.16 -30.20 -58.24
CA PHE A 7 -35.90 -29.13 -57.31
C PHE A 7 -34.73 -29.52 -56.40
N LEU A 8 -33.57 -28.93 -56.68
CA LEU A 8 -32.41 -29.02 -55.80
C LEU A 8 -32.56 -27.98 -54.68
N ILE A 9 -32.94 -28.42 -53.47
CA ILE A 9 -32.97 -27.57 -52.27
C ILE A 9 -31.52 -27.50 -51.78
N LEU A 10 -30.83 -26.39 -52.03
CA LEU A 10 -29.58 -26.01 -51.39
C LEU A 10 -29.88 -25.63 -49.96
N LEU A 11 -29.58 -26.53 -49.01
CA LEU A 11 -29.53 -26.20 -47.61
C LEU A 11 -28.29 -25.33 -47.37
N PHE A 12 -28.51 -24.02 -47.35
CA PHE A 12 -27.50 -23.06 -46.89
C PHE A 12 -27.50 -23.10 -45.35
N CYS A 13 -26.59 -23.90 -44.78
CA CYS A 13 -26.28 -23.86 -43.36
C CYS A 13 -25.66 -22.49 -43.04
N MET A 14 -26.47 -21.52 -42.68
CA MET A 14 -26.00 -20.35 -41.95
C MET A 14 -25.59 -20.80 -40.56
N SER A 15 -24.28 -20.99 -40.35
CA SER A 15 -23.68 -21.05 -39.06
C SER A 15 -23.80 -19.65 -38.43
N PHE A 16 -24.89 -19.41 -37.70
CA PHE A 16 -24.97 -18.31 -36.76
C PHE A 16 -23.98 -18.59 -35.67
N SER A 17 -22.80 -17.95 -35.76
CA SER A 17 -21.93 -17.78 -34.64
C SER A 17 -22.71 -16.97 -33.61
N TYR A 18 -23.20 -17.61 -32.57
CA TYR A 18 -23.66 -16.96 -31.37
C TYR A 18 -22.41 -16.32 -30.70
N GLU A 19 -22.06 -15.12 -31.11
CA GLU A 19 -21.32 -14.23 -30.25
C GLU A 19 -22.25 -13.93 -29.08
N ALA A 20 -21.98 -14.58 -27.96
CA ALA A 20 -22.62 -14.22 -26.70
C ALA A 20 -22.32 -12.74 -26.49
N LEU A 21 -23.31 -11.89 -26.69
CA LEU A 21 -23.29 -10.48 -26.29
C LEU A 21 -22.93 -10.46 -24.81
N ALA A 22 -21.64 -10.25 -24.52
CA ALA A 22 -21.18 -10.01 -23.15
C ALA A 22 -21.97 -8.78 -22.67
N GLN A 23 -22.88 -8.99 -21.72
CA GLN A 23 -23.68 -7.94 -21.15
C GLN A 23 -22.73 -6.87 -20.62
N GLU A 24 -22.76 -5.67 -21.22
CA GLU A 24 -21.94 -4.54 -20.82
C GLU A 24 -22.19 -4.17 -19.35
N GLU A 25 -21.31 -4.59 -18.48
CA GLU A 25 -21.43 -4.28 -17.04
C GLU A 25 -20.92 -2.86 -16.79
N ARG A 26 -21.74 -2.07 -16.09
CA ARG A 26 -21.43 -0.68 -15.74
C ARG A 26 -21.54 -0.47 -14.24
N ALA A 27 -20.65 0.32 -13.68
CA ALA A 27 -20.67 0.70 -12.29
C ALA A 27 -20.44 2.21 -12.09
N THR A 28 -20.84 2.71 -10.92
CA THR A 28 -20.66 4.11 -10.51
C THR A 28 -19.57 4.18 -9.44
N PRO A 29 -18.60 5.10 -9.52
CA PRO A 29 -17.59 5.25 -8.51
C PRO A 29 -18.18 5.82 -7.21
N LYS A 30 -17.56 5.45 -6.09
CA LYS A 30 -17.81 6.06 -4.78
C LYS A 30 -16.99 7.33 -4.61
N SER A 31 -17.38 8.17 -3.66
CA SER A 31 -16.63 9.40 -3.35
C SER A 31 -15.18 9.08 -2.99
N GLY A 32 -14.22 9.75 -3.64
CA GLY A 32 -12.78 9.55 -3.42
C GLY A 32 -12.19 8.27 -4.03
N GLU A 33 -12.98 7.49 -4.77
CA GLU A 33 -12.51 6.24 -5.37
C GLU A 33 -11.72 6.49 -6.66
N GLY A 34 -10.47 6.06 -6.70
CA GLY A 34 -9.65 6.05 -7.92
C GLY A 34 -9.94 4.82 -8.78
N ILE A 35 -9.48 4.84 -10.06
CA ILE A 35 -9.73 3.76 -11.04
C ILE A 35 -9.34 2.38 -10.51
N SER A 36 -8.19 2.26 -9.85
CA SER A 36 -7.73 0.97 -9.30
C SER A 36 -8.66 0.43 -8.21
N GLY A 37 -9.09 1.29 -7.28
CA GLY A 37 -10.05 0.91 -6.23
C GLY A 37 -11.42 0.54 -6.80
N PHE A 38 -11.89 1.34 -7.77
CA PHE A 38 -13.13 1.09 -8.48
C PHE A 38 -13.14 -0.27 -9.19
N LEU A 39 -12.07 -0.59 -9.92
CA LEU A 39 -11.90 -1.88 -10.59
C LEU A 39 -11.80 -3.04 -9.60
N GLN A 40 -11.03 -2.89 -8.53
CA GLN A 40 -10.87 -3.90 -7.48
C GLN A 40 -12.21 -4.21 -6.79
N ARG A 41 -12.99 -3.18 -6.44
CA ARG A 41 -14.32 -3.33 -5.84
C ARG A 41 -15.29 -4.09 -6.75
N ASN A 42 -15.11 -3.98 -8.04
CA ASN A 42 -15.91 -4.67 -9.05
C ASN A 42 -15.26 -5.99 -9.53
N GLY A 43 -14.29 -6.55 -8.80
CA GLY A 43 -13.68 -7.85 -9.08
C GLY A 43 -12.66 -7.87 -10.21
N ARG A 44 -12.19 -6.69 -10.67
CA ARG A 44 -11.19 -6.52 -11.74
C ARG A 44 -9.87 -6.08 -11.13
N THR A 45 -8.94 -7.00 -10.93
CA THR A 45 -7.64 -6.70 -10.32
C THR A 45 -6.50 -6.88 -11.31
N GLY A 46 -5.52 -5.97 -11.27
CA GLY A 46 -4.30 -6.05 -12.08
C GLY A 46 -4.22 -5.07 -13.24
N LYS A 47 -2.99 -4.93 -13.75
CA LYS A 47 -2.64 -3.92 -14.77
C LYS A 47 -3.41 -4.07 -16.08
N ALA A 48 -3.74 -5.32 -16.46
CA ALA A 48 -4.46 -5.59 -17.71
C ALA A 48 -5.89 -5.02 -17.68
N TYR A 49 -6.60 -5.17 -16.54
CA TYR A 49 -7.93 -4.57 -16.36
C TYR A 49 -7.89 -3.04 -16.31
N TYR A 50 -6.83 -2.48 -15.74
CA TYR A 50 -6.66 -1.02 -15.68
C TYR A 50 -6.52 -0.42 -17.09
N GLN A 51 -5.67 -0.99 -17.92
CA GLN A 51 -5.45 -0.52 -19.29
C GLN A 51 -6.72 -0.69 -20.14
N GLU A 52 -7.38 -1.84 -20.05
CA GLU A 52 -8.62 -2.12 -20.75
C GLU A 52 -9.75 -1.16 -20.32
N PHE A 53 -9.81 -0.81 -19.03
CA PHE A 53 -10.75 0.17 -18.51
C PHE A 53 -10.51 1.57 -19.09
N LEU A 54 -9.28 2.02 -19.20
CA LEU A 54 -8.93 3.31 -19.79
C LEU A 54 -9.39 3.39 -21.25
N GLU A 55 -9.16 2.34 -22.02
CA GLU A 55 -9.60 2.28 -23.43
C GLU A 55 -11.13 2.27 -23.55
N LEU A 56 -11.82 1.43 -22.78
CA LEU A 56 -13.28 1.35 -22.78
C LEU A 56 -13.96 2.68 -22.41
N ASN A 57 -13.33 3.46 -21.55
CA ASN A 57 -13.92 4.70 -21.01
C ASN A 57 -13.22 5.98 -21.49
N LYS A 58 -12.44 5.93 -22.55
CA LYS A 58 -11.66 7.05 -23.08
C LYS A 58 -12.47 8.33 -23.27
N LYS A 59 -13.70 8.21 -23.80
CA LYS A 59 -14.63 9.34 -24.01
C LYS A 59 -15.11 9.93 -22.67
N GLN A 60 -15.45 9.09 -21.70
CA GLN A 60 -15.93 9.52 -20.38
C GLN A 60 -14.82 10.13 -19.53
N LEU A 61 -13.61 9.60 -19.63
CA LEU A 61 -12.42 10.05 -18.90
C LEU A 61 -11.82 11.34 -19.48
N ARG A 62 -12.09 11.67 -20.76
CA ARG A 62 -11.61 12.89 -21.44
C ARG A 62 -10.10 13.12 -21.29
N GLY A 63 -9.32 12.04 -21.40
CA GLY A 63 -7.85 12.09 -21.25
C GLY A 63 -7.34 12.24 -19.80
N LYS A 64 -8.22 12.18 -18.79
CA LYS A 64 -7.86 12.20 -17.37
C LYS A 64 -8.07 10.81 -16.76
N GLU A 65 -7.16 10.40 -15.88
CA GLU A 65 -7.31 9.16 -15.11
C GLU A 65 -8.06 9.39 -13.79
N GLU A 66 -9.17 10.15 -13.87
CA GLU A 66 -10.00 10.51 -12.73
C GLU A 66 -11.47 10.11 -12.95
N LEU A 67 -12.05 9.44 -11.96
CA LEU A 67 -13.46 9.08 -11.99
C LEU A 67 -14.33 10.24 -11.47
N ARG A 68 -15.45 10.49 -12.13
CA ARG A 68 -16.43 11.49 -11.70
C ARG A 68 -17.62 10.83 -11.03
N LEU A 69 -18.04 11.35 -9.88
CA LEU A 69 -19.23 10.89 -9.17
C LEU A 69 -20.48 10.97 -10.05
N GLY A 70 -21.36 9.98 -9.92
CA GLY A 70 -22.59 9.89 -10.68
C GLY A 70 -22.42 9.40 -12.13
N VAL A 71 -21.20 9.29 -12.65
CA VAL A 71 -20.95 8.78 -14.00
C VAL A 71 -20.85 7.25 -13.95
N LYS A 72 -21.61 6.58 -14.84
CA LYS A 72 -21.51 5.12 -15.03
C LYS A 72 -20.39 4.79 -16.02
N TYR A 73 -19.38 4.05 -15.55
CA TYR A 73 -18.25 3.58 -16.36
C TYR A 73 -18.45 2.13 -16.75
N LEU A 74 -18.01 1.78 -17.98
CA LEU A 74 -17.93 0.41 -18.45
C LEU A 74 -16.87 -0.36 -17.69
N LEU A 75 -17.21 -1.56 -17.25
CA LEU A 75 -16.24 -2.46 -16.63
C LEU A 75 -15.68 -3.43 -17.66
N PRO A 76 -14.36 -3.68 -17.67
CA PRO A 76 -13.79 -4.73 -18.51
C PRO A 76 -14.43 -6.09 -18.21
N PRO A 77 -14.66 -6.96 -19.21
CA PRO A 77 -15.23 -8.28 -18.98
C PRO A 77 -14.35 -9.12 -18.06
N LEU A 78 -14.97 -9.90 -17.17
CA LEU A 78 -14.23 -10.83 -16.32
C LEU A 78 -13.60 -11.93 -17.16
N LYS A 79 -12.28 -12.07 -17.12
CA LYS A 79 -11.56 -13.12 -17.85
C LYS A 79 -11.84 -14.47 -17.17
N LYS A 80 -12.41 -15.42 -17.93
CA LYS A 80 -12.63 -16.80 -17.45
C LYS A 80 -11.30 -17.41 -17.04
N GLY A 81 -11.12 -17.68 -15.73
CA GLY A 81 -9.89 -18.25 -15.17
C GLY A 81 -9.59 -17.84 -13.72
N SER A 82 -10.41 -17.02 -13.09
CA SER A 82 -10.27 -16.68 -11.65
C SER A 82 -11.48 -17.25 -10.89
N ASN A 83 -11.42 -18.54 -10.56
CA ASN A 83 -12.41 -19.18 -9.70
C ASN A 83 -12.26 -18.65 -8.28
N ASN A 84 -13.22 -17.85 -7.84
CA ASN A 84 -13.55 -17.66 -6.44
C ASN A 84 -14.87 -18.38 -6.16
N THR A 85 -14.81 -19.62 -5.74
CA THR A 85 -15.91 -20.32 -5.09
C THR A 85 -15.64 -20.38 -3.60
N ALA A 86 -16.52 -19.70 -2.86
CA ALA A 86 -16.68 -19.94 -1.44
C ALA A 86 -17.44 -21.24 -1.25
N ALA A 87 -16.89 -22.19 -0.52
CA ALA A 87 -17.66 -23.23 0.17
C ALA A 87 -16.84 -23.79 1.34
N SER A 88 -17.55 -23.95 2.40
CA SER A 88 -17.32 -24.39 3.76
C SER A 88 -16.84 -25.85 3.88
N SER A 89 -16.20 -26.09 5.00
CA SER A 89 -16.23 -27.25 5.91
C SER A 89 -15.12 -28.30 5.86
N ASN A 90 -14.57 -28.41 7.07
CA ASN A 90 -14.17 -29.61 7.86
C ASN A 90 -12.92 -30.44 7.55
N SER A 91 -12.05 -30.32 8.54
CA SER A 91 -11.33 -31.35 9.31
C SER A 91 -10.62 -32.52 8.60
N SER A 92 -9.34 -32.63 8.81
CA SER A 92 -8.71 -33.73 9.59
C SER A 92 -7.20 -33.72 9.45
N ALA A 93 -6.54 -33.91 10.56
CA ALA A 93 -5.08 -34.06 10.69
C ALA A 93 -4.60 -35.40 10.13
N SER A 94 -3.40 -35.44 9.56
CA SER A 94 -2.44 -36.50 9.81
C SER A 94 -1.06 -36.17 9.24
N ASN A 95 -0.09 -36.64 10.02
CA ASN A 95 1.37 -36.53 9.91
C ASN A 95 1.98 -37.13 8.64
N SER A 96 3.12 -36.61 8.29
CA SER A 96 4.46 -37.19 8.17
C SER A 96 5.16 -37.07 6.83
N SER A 97 6.42 -36.82 6.98
CA SER A 97 7.58 -37.17 6.16
C SER A 97 8.13 -36.12 5.19
N ALA A 98 9.37 -35.76 5.55
CA ALA A 98 10.29 -34.97 4.75
C ALA A 98 10.66 -35.68 3.44
N SER A 99 10.71 -34.91 2.35
CA SER A 99 11.61 -35.18 1.24
C SER A 99 11.86 -33.90 0.45
N ASN A 100 13.13 -33.64 0.17
CA ASN A 100 13.65 -32.56 -0.67
C ASN A 100 12.97 -32.49 -2.04
N SER A 101 12.53 -31.29 -2.43
CA SER A 101 12.53 -30.92 -3.84
C SER A 101 12.27 -29.43 -4.03
N SER A 102 13.09 -28.80 -4.84
CA SER A 102 12.92 -27.60 -5.65
C SER A 102 11.69 -26.71 -5.36
N ALA A 103 11.98 -25.45 -5.03
CA ALA A 103 11.06 -24.36 -4.72
C ALA A 103 9.93 -24.18 -5.75
N ARG A 104 8.77 -24.77 -5.44
CA ARG A 104 7.47 -24.25 -5.92
C ARG A 104 7.04 -23.17 -4.96
N SER A 105 6.90 -21.93 -5.47
CA SER A 105 6.27 -20.80 -4.77
C SER A 105 4.83 -21.19 -4.41
N GLY A 106 4.65 -21.84 -3.27
CA GLY A 106 3.33 -22.07 -2.69
C GLY A 106 2.77 -20.72 -2.22
N ASN A 107 1.52 -20.42 -2.54
CA ASN A 107 0.79 -19.24 -2.09
C ASN A 107 0.74 -19.18 -0.55
N LYS A 108 1.78 -18.63 0.07
CA LYS A 108 1.82 -18.43 1.52
C LYS A 108 0.88 -17.27 1.85
N THR A 109 -0.12 -17.51 2.69
CA THR A 109 -0.97 -16.46 3.25
C THR A 109 -0.52 -16.17 4.68
N ILE A 110 -0.34 -14.89 5.00
CA ILE A 110 -0.02 -14.38 6.33
C ILE A 110 -1.29 -13.71 6.85
N ARG A 111 -1.66 -13.96 8.09
CA ARG A 111 -2.76 -13.26 8.74
C ARG A 111 -2.22 -12.15 9.63
N GLU A 112 -2.60 -10.90 9.33
CA GLU A 112 -2.28 -9.71 10.12
C GLU A 112 -3.59 -8.93 10.45
N PRO A 113 -4.15 -9.14 11.65
CA PRO A 113 -5.41 -8.52 12.04
C PRO A 113 -5.41 -7.00 12.04
N LEU A 114 -4.23 -6.37 12.23
CA LEU A 114 -4.07 -4.91 12.23
C LEU A 114 -4.43 -4.26 10.89
N PHE A 115 -4.50 -5.02 9.80
CA PHE A 115 -4.95 -4.47 8.51
C PHE A 115 -6.47 -4.31 8.40
N GLY A 116 -7.21 -4.74 9.43
CA GLY A 116 -8.67 -4.74 9.45
C GLY A 116 -9.28 -5.98 8.79
N LYS A 117 -10.55 -6.24 9.09
CA LYS A 117 -11.23 -7.51 8.76
C LYS A 117 -11.13 -7.92 7.28
N SER A 118 -11.26 -6.97 6.36
CA SER A 118 -11.25 -7.24 4.91
C SER A 118 -9.86 -7.44 4.33
N LEU A 119 -8.81 -6.94 4.99
CA LEU A 119 -7.43 -6.94 4.50
C LEU A 119 -6.47 -7.75 5.36
N ALA A 120 -6.97 -8.41 6.41
CA ALA A 120 -6.16 -9.18 7.36
C ALA A 120 -5.38 -10.34 6.70
N GLU A 121 -5.89 -10.90 5.62
CA GLU A 121 -5.19 -11.94 4.88
C GLU A 121 -4.29 -11.33 3.81
N VAL A 122 -3.00 -11.58 3.93
CA VAL A 122 -1.95 -11.11 3.04
C VAL A 122 -1.42 -12.27 2.23
N LYS A 123 -1.68 -12.28 0.93
CA LYS A 123 -1.09 -13.27 0.01
C LYS A 123 0.32 -12.83 -0.33
N VAL A 124 1.30 -13.66 -0.04
CA VAL A 124 2.70 -13.44 -0.45
C VAL A 124 2.79 -13.76 -1.94
N THR A 125 2.86 -12.71 -2.75
CA THR A 125 2.86 -12.81 -4.22
C THR A 125 4.23 -12.58 -4.83
N GLY A 126 5.17 -12.01 -4.05
CA GLY A 126 6.54 -11.75 -4.44
C GLY A 126 7.56 -12.33 -3.47
N ASN A 127 8.82 -12.30 -3.87
CA ASN A 127 9.95 -12.75 -3.04
C ASN A 127 11.10 -11.74 -3.01
N ARG A 128 10.87 -10.53 -3.52
CA ARG A 128 11.91 -9.50 -3.69
C ARG A 128 12.51 -9.02 -2.36
N LEU A 129 11.78 -9.24 -1.25
CA LEU A 129 12.20 -8.89 0.11
C LEU A 129 12.32 -10.13 1.01
N GLN A 130 12.38 -11.32 0.43
CA GLN A 130 12.65 -12.54 1.19
C GLN A 130 14.04 -12.45 1.86
N GLY A 131 14.10 -12.71 3.19
CA GLY A 131 15.31 -12.53 3.98
C GLY A 131 15.53 -11.11 4.52
N ALA A 132 14.58 -10.20 4.29
CA ALA A 132 14.56 -8.88 4.90
C ALA A 132 13.58 -8.81 6.09
N CYS A 133 13.93 -7.97 7.08
CA CYS A 133 13.11 -7.69 8.27
C CYS A 133 12.93 -6.19 8.45
N PHE A 134 11.68 -5.77 8.68
CA PHE A 134 11.32 -4.36 8.81
C PHE A 134 10.61 -4.07 10.13
N TYR A 135 10.96 -2.95 10.74
CA TYR A 135 10.32 -2.38 11.91
C TYR A 135 9.63 -1.09 11.45
N VAL A 136 8.32 -1.16 11.23
CA VAL A 136 7.51 -0.05 10.71
C VAL A 136 6.85 0.68 11.87
N VAL A 137 7.10 1.97 11.96
CA VAL A 137 6.67 2.82 13.08
C VAL A 137 5.91 4.01 12.52
N SER A 138 4.64 4.18 12.85
CA SER A 138 3.97 5.46 12.73
C SER A 138 4.41 6.39 13.85
N GLY A 139 4.55 7.67 13.55
CA GLY A 139 4.78 8.71 14.53
C GLY A 139 3.61 8.85 15.52
N HIS A 140 3.85 9.48 16.67
CA HIS A 140 2.81 9.82 17.63
C HIS A 140 1.93 8.65 18.09
N GLY A 141 0.62 8.84 18.25
CA GLY A 141 -0.36 7.84 18.68
C GLY A 141 -0.64 7.83 20.19
N GLY A 142 -1.75 7.24 20.59
CA GLY A 142 -2.27 7.23 21.97
C GLY A 142 -2.63 8.64 22.45
N PRO A 143 -1.93 9.17 23.48
CA PRO A 143 -2.24 10.51 23.99
C PRO A 143 -1.72 11.66 23.11
N ASP A 144 -0.98 11.36 22.03
CA ASP A 144 -0.27 12.34 21.21
C ASP A 144 -0.74 12.27 19.75
N PRO A 145 -1.60 13.18 19.30
CA PRO A 145 -2.10 13.21 17.91
C PRO A 145 -1.06 13.70 16.90
N GLY A 146 0.10 14.17 17.35
CA GLY A 146 1.07 14.86 16.50
C GLY A 146 0.59 16.22 16.01
N ALA A 147 1.00 16.60 14.83
CA ALA A 147 0.54 17.83 14.20
C ALA A 147 -0.92 17.72 13.76
N ILE A 148 -1.66 18.83 13.91
CA ILE A 148 -3.08 18.90 13.52
C ILE A 148 -3.24 19.91 12.40
N GLY A 149 -3.63 19.42 11.20
CA GLY A 149 -4.06 20.25 10.09
C GLY A 149 -5.58 20.40 10.04
N ARG A 150 -6.10 21.25 9.12
CA ARG A 150 -7.55 21.45 8.99
C ARG A 150 -7.96 21.61 7.52
N ILE A 151 -9.10 21.01 7.17
CA ILE A 151 -9.82 21.27 5.92
C ILE A 151 -11.24 21.66 6.29
N GLY A 152 -11.57 22.94 6.14
CA GLY A 152 -12.82 23.50 6.67
C GLY A 152 -12.89 23.31 8.19
N SER A 153 -13.93 22.64 8.68
CA SER A 153 -14.13 22.30 10.09
C SER A 153 -13.50 20.97 10.52
N VAL A 154 -12.97 20.19 9.59
CA VAL A 154 -12.44 18.86 9.86
C VAL A 154 -10.96 18.94 10.24
N GLU A 155 -10.59 18.33 11.35
CA GLU A 155 -9.20 18.16 11.78
C GLU A 155 -8.56 16.96 11.11
N LEU A 156 -7.30 17.14 10.71
CA LEU A 156 -6.44 16.08 10.19
C LEU A 156 -5.35 15.83 11.22
N HIS A 157 -5.31 14.65 11.80
CA HIS A 157 -4.34 14.28 12.85
C HIS A 157 -3.18 13.50 12.21
N GLU A 158 -1.96 13.92 12.49
CA GLU A 158 -0.73 13.33 11.93
C GLU A 158 -0.64 11.82 12.21
N ASP A 159 -0.89 11.40 13.46
CA ASP A 159 -0.79 10.01 13.88
C ASP A 159 -1.69 9.09 13.08
N GLU A 160 -2.92 9.50 12.78
CA GLU A 160 -3.89 8.70 12.02
C GLU A 160 -3.46 8.46 10.57
N TYR A 161 -2.98 9.51 9.89
CA TYR A 161 -2.52 9.40 8.50
C TYR A 161 -1.19 8.68 8.40
N ALA A 162 -0.27 8.92 9.35
CA ALA A 162 0.99 8.19 9.44
C ALA A 162 0.75 6.70 9.70
N TYR A 163 -0.23 6.37 10.56
CA TYR A 163 -0.60 4.98 10.87
C TYR A 163 -1.21 4.27 9.64
N ASP A 164 -2.15 4.89 8.93
CA ASP A 164 -2.72 4.29 7.72
C ASP A 164 -1.67 4.03 6.65
N VAL A 165 -0.73 4.97 6.43
CA VAL A 165 0.39 4.77 5.51
C VAL A 165 1.33 3.66 5.99
N ALA A 166 1.58 3.57 7.32
CA ALA A 166 2.40 2.52 7.92
C ALA A 166 1.80 1.13 7.70
N LEU A 167 0.49 0.97 7.89
CA LEU A 167 -0.22 -0.29 7.65
C LEU A 167 -0.15 -0.70 6.15
N ARG A 168 -0.37 0.25 5.24
CA ARG A 168 -0.25 -0.01 3.79
C ARG A 168 1.16 -0.42 3.40
N LEU A 169 2.18 0.26 3.96
CA LEU A 169 3.58 -0.12 3.74
C LEU A 169 3.87 -1.52 4.29
N ALA A 170 3.47 -1.81 5.52
CA ALA A 170 3.67 -3.11 6.14
C ALA A 170 3.06 -4.23 5.29
N ARG A 171 1.83 -4.03 4.79
CA ARG A 171 1.17 -4.99 3.92
C ARG A 171 1.94 -5.20 2.61
N ASN A 172 2.34 -4.12 1.93
CA ASN A 172 3.11 -4.21 0.68
C ASN A 172 4.45 -4.95 0.88
N LEU A 173 5.13 -4.73 2.02
CA LEU A 173 6.38 -5.42 2.35
C LEU A 173 6.15 -6.92 2.60
N MET A 174 5.06 -7.29 3.28
CA MET A 174 4.70 -8.70 3.52
C MET A 174 4.33 -9.41 2.21
N GLU A 175 3.64 -8.75 1.29
CA GLU A 175 3.31 -9.27 -0.05
C GLU A 175 4.57 -9.64 -0.86
N GLU A 176 5.71 -8.97 -0.59
CA GLU A 176 7.03 -9.24 -1.19
C GLU A 176 7.91 -10.20 -0.38
N GLY A 177 7.34 -10.88 0.61
CA GLY A 177 8.00 -11.93 1.38
C GLY A 177 8.84 -11.46 2.56
N ALA A 178 8.74 -10.18 2.96
CA ALA A 178 9.45 -9.65 4.12
C ALA A 178 8.87 -10.13 5.45
N LYS A 179 9.70 -10.20 6.48
CA LYS A 179 9.27 -10.17 7.88
C LYS A 179 9.00 -8.72 8.26
N VAL A 180 7.83 -8.45 8.85
CA VAL A 180 7.45 -7.09 9.22
C VAL A 180 6.91 -7.07 10.64
N TYR A 181 7.31 -6.04 11.41
CA TYR A 181 6.74 -5.70 12.69
C TYR A 181 6.11 -4.31 12.61
N ILE A 182 4.85 -4.19 13.02
CA ILE A 182 4.12 -2.94 13.18
C ILE A 182 4.25 -2.56 14.65
N ILE A 183 4.99 -1.47 14.94
CA ILE A 183 5.37 -1.12 16.31
C ILE A 183 4.25 -0.37 17.04
N ILE A 184 3.61 0.58 16.36
CA ILE A 184 2.42 1.27 16.90
C ILE A 184 1.19 0.58 16.31
N GLN A 185 0.22 0.26 17.17
CA GLN A 185 -0.89 -0.61 16.82
C GLN A 185 -2.20 -0.07 17.37
N ASP A 186 -3.24 0.00 16.53
CA ASP A 186 -4.64 0.09 16.95
C ASP A 186 -5.37 -1.19 16.53
N ALA A 187 -5.93 -1.92 17.50
CA ALA A 187 -6.62 -3.18 17.23
C ALA A 187 -7.98 -3.01 16.53
N LYS A 188 -8.49 -1.79 16.42
CA LYS A 188 -9.80 -1.48 15.81
C LYS A 188 -9.67 -0.80 14.45
N ASP A 189 -8.66 0.06 14.30
CA ASP A 189 -8.45 0.83 13.08
C ASP A 189 -7.50 0.08 12.15
N GLY A 190 -8.05 -0.48 11.08
CA GLY A 190 -7.30 -1.11 10.02
C GLY A 190 -6.82 -0.11 8.95
N ILE A 191 -6.50 -0.63 7.76
CA ILE A 191 -6.31 0.20 6.57
C ILE A 191 -7.66 0.80 6.18
N ARG A 192 -7.73 2.13 6.08
CA ARG A 192 -8.96 2.90 5.87
C ARG A 192 -8.92 3.64 4.56
N ASP A 193 -10.01 3.57 3.78
CA ASP A 193 -10.12 4.32 2.52
C ASP A 193 -10.89 5.64 2.68
N ASP A 194 -11.30 5.97 3.91
CA ASP A 194 -11.99 7.20 4.21
C ASP A 194 -11.09 8.42 3.94
N GLN A 195 -11.71 9.50 3.49
CA GLN A 195 -11.05 10.76 3.23
C GLN A 195 -10.55 11.41 4.54
N TYR A 196 -11.42 11.41 5.55
CA TYR A 196 -11.13 11.94 6.87
C TYR A 196 -11.07 10.80 7.87
N LEU A 197 -9.92 10.64 8.49
CA LEU A 197 -9.67 9.60 9.47
C LEU A 197 -10.04 10.13 10.86
N ASN A 198 -10.86 9.36 11.57
CA ASN A 198 -11.24 9.72 12.93
C ASN A 198 -10.05 9.59 13.86
N ASN A 199 -9.85 10.59 14.73
CA ASN A 199 -8.84 10.52 15.77
C ASN A 199 -9.17 9.40 16.77
N SER A 200 -8.19 8.57 17.02
CA SER A 200 -8.20 7.52 18.02
C SER A 200 -7.21 7.89 19.14
N LYS A 201 -7.37 7.32 20.30
CA LYS A 201 -6.38 7.38 21.39
C LYS A 201 -6.11 5.99 21.93
N ARG A 202 -6.42 4.98 21.14
CA ARG A 202 -6.34 3.57 21.53
C ARG A 202 -5.03 2.92 21.11
N GLU A 203 -4.18 3.65 20.40
CA GLU A 203 -2.90 3.12 19.94
C GLU A 203 -2.05 2.64 21.11
N THR A 204 -1.39 1.54 20.88
CA THR A 204 -0.46 0.92 21.80
C THR A 204 0.90 0.73 21.14
N CYS A 205 1.95 0.63 21.94
CA CYS A 205 3.24 0.18 21.45
C CYS A 205 3.35 -1.34 21.63
N MET A 206 2.96 -2.10 20.62
CA MET A 206 2.90 -3.57 20.66
C MET A 206 2.13 -4.10 21.88
N GLY A 207 0.91 -3.58 22.08
CA GLY A 207 0.01 -3.96 23.16
C GLY A 207 0.25 -3.24 24.50
N ALA A 208 1.37 -2.51 24.66
CA ALA A 208 1.63 -1.72 25.87
C ALA A 208 1.09 -0.29 25.71
N PRO A 209 0.47 0.30 26.74
CA PRO A 209 0.03 1.69 26.73
C PRO A 209 1.17 2.65 26.37
N ILE A 210 0.86 3.69 25.56
CA ILE A 210 1.83 4.71 25.17
C ILE A 210 1.91 5.76 26.29
N PRO A 211 3.12 6.03 26.84
CA PRO A 211 3.28 7.02 27.91
C PRO A 211 2.93 8.44 27.46
N LEU A 212 2.41 9.26 28.36
CA LEU A 212 2.16 10.68 28.10
C LEU A 212 3.46 11.46 27.90
N ASN A 213 4.52 11.12 28.61
CA ASN A 213 5.82 11.77 28.47
C ASN A 213 6.49 11.45 27.15
N GLN A 214 6.87 12.47 26.38
CA GLN A 214 7.46 12.33 25.06
C GLN A 214 8.73 11.47 25.03
N VAL A 215 9.67 11.71 25.96
CA VAL A 215 10.92 10.95 26.00
C VAL A 215 10.64 9.48 26.31
N ALA A 216 9.71 9.21 27.23
CA ALA A 216 9.30 7.84 27.56
C ALA A 216 8.65 7.14 26.34
N ARG A 217 7.80 7.83 25.58
CA ARG A 217 7.21 7.30 24.34
C ARG A 217 8.27 6.92 23.31
N LEU A 218 9.22 7.81 23.07
CA LEU A 218 10.30 7.57 22.10
C LEU A 218 11.20 6.41 22.55
N ARG A 219 11.52 6.36 23.84
CA ARG A 219 12.29 5.26 24.45
C ARG A 219 11.58 3.92 24.29
N GLN A 220 10.29 3.86 24.63
CA GLN A 220 9.48 2.64 24.53
C GLN A 220 9.55 2.02 23.12
N ARG A 221 9.43 2.85 22.06
CA ARG A 221 9.53 2.37 20.65
C ARG A 221 10.92 1.81 20.34
N CYS A 222 11.96 2.54 20.74
CA CYS A 222 13.34 2.08 20.52
C CYS A 222 13.63 0.77 21.25
N GLU A 223 13.19 0.62 22.50
CA GLU A 223 13.36 -0.62 23.27
C GLU A 223 12.66 -1.81 22.62
N LYS A 224 11.41 -1.63 22.13
CA LYS A 224 10.68 -2.67 21.40
C LYS A 224 11.41 -3.06 20.10
N ILE A 225 11.83 -2.09 19.30
CA ILE A 225 12.59 -2.32 18.06
C ILE A 225 13.88 -3.07 18.37
N ASN A 226 14.64 -2.63 19.39
CA ASN A 226 15.93 -3.20 19.74
C ASN A 226 15.80 -4.65 20.24
N ALA A 227 14.79 -4.93 21.08
CA ALA A 227 14.51 -6.28 21.54
C ALA A 227 14.17 -7.24 20.39
N LEU A 228 13.35 -6.79 19.42
CA LEU A 228 13.03 -7.57 18.22
C LEU A 228 14.26 -7.75 17.33
N TYR A 229 15.04 -6.68 17.10
CA TYR A 229 16.26 -6.74 16.31
C TYR A 229 17.27 -7.74 16.84
N GLN A 230 17.46 -7.83 18.18
CA GLN A 230 18.36 -8.82 18.77
C GLN A 230 17.94 -10.27 18.45
N LYS A 231 16.63 -10.53 18.34
CA LYS A 231 16.11 -11.84 17.93
C LYS A 231 16.33 -12.11 16.44
N ASP A 232 16.14 -11.09 15.60
CA ASP A 232 16.06 -11.26 14.16
C ASP A 232 17.41 -11.16 13.44
N ARG A 233 18.37 -10.38 13.97
CA ARG A 233 19.62 -10.04 13.27
C ARG A 233 20.49 -11.22 12.87
N LYS A 234 20.29 -12.40 13.47
CA LYS A 234 21.00 -13.63 13.09
C LYS A 234 20.33 -14.34 11.90
N SER A 235 19.02 -14.15 11.73
CA SER A 235 18.22 -14.82 10.71
C SER A 235 17.96 -13.94 9.48
N TYR A 236 18.08 -12.62 9.62
CA TYR A 236 17.83 -11.65 8.57
C TYR A 236 19.04 -10.76 8.34
N THR A 237 19.63 -10.85 7.16
CA THR A 237 20.84 -10.07 6.79
C THR A 237 20.56 -8.59 6.53
N TYR A 238 19.28 -8.27 6.31
CA TYR A 238 18.81 -6.91 6.04
C TYR A 238 17.69 -6.55 7.02
N CYS A 239 18.02 -5.81 8.05
CA CYS A 239 17.09 -5.27 9.04
C CYS A 239 17.03 -3.74 8.92
N ARG A 240 15.84 -3.18 8.77
CA ARG A 240 15.63 -1.72 8.65
C ARG A 240 14.47 -1.24 9.48
N SER A 241 14.61 -0.07 10.09
CA SER A 241 13.49 0.67 10.70
C SER A 241 13.06 1.83 9.81
N ILE A 242 11.76 2.13 9.83
CA ILE A 242 11.19 3.32 9.21
C ILE A 242 10.22 4.00 10.17
N PHE A 243 10.38 5.32 10.32
CA PHE A 243 9.56 6.16 11.18
C PHE A 243 8.79 7.13 10.28
N LEU A 244 7.47 7.02 10.25
CA LEU A 244 6.59 7.78 9.37
C LEU A 244 5.92 8.92 10.14
N HIS A 245 6.09 10.11 9.65
CA HIS A 245 5.57 11.35 10.21
C HIS A 245 4.95 12.24 9.14
N VAL A 246 4.22 13.26 9.57
CA VAL A 246 3.69 14.32 8.71
C VAL A 246 4.09 15.67 9.30
N ASP A 247 4.93 16.40 8.61
CA ASP A 247 5.48 17.68 9.06
C ASP A 247 4.37 18.75 9.23
N SER A 248 4.65 19.74 10.03
CA SER A 248 3.81 20.92 10.22
C SER A 248 4.63 22.19 10.01
N ARG A 249 4.33 22.92 8.94
CA ARG A 249 4.96 24.18 8.57
C ARG A 249 3.90 25.24 8.30
N SER A 250 4.30 26.43 7.87
CA SER A 250 3.34 27.46 7.46
C SER A 250 2.42 26.95 6.34
N LYS A 251 1.18 27.40 6.31
CA LYS A 251 0.17 26.99 5.31
C LYS A 251 0.61 27.23 3.86
N SER A 252 1.37 28.29 3.63
CA SER A 252 1.91 28.62 2.31
C SER A 252 3.06 27.72 1.86
N HIS A 253 3.67 26.96 2.78
CA HIS A 253 4.85 26.14 2.48
C HIS A 253 4.45 24.73 2.03
N GLN A 254 4.40 24.52 0.71
CA GLN A 254 4.29 23.19 0.14
C GLN A 254 5.60 22.45 0.32
N THR A 255 5.54 21.19 0.77
CA THR A 255 6.71 20.33 0.90
C THR A 255 6.51 19.05 0.11
N ASP A 256 7.61 18.47 -0.34
CA ASP A 256 7.59 17.08 -0.75
C ASP A 256 7.98 16.17 0.44
N VAL A 257 8.39 14.96 0.15
CA VAL A 257 8.75 14.00 1.19
C VAL A 257 10.21 14.20 1.59
N PHE A 258 10.47 14.37 2.89
CA PHE A 258 11.82 14.51 3.44
C PHE A 258 12.27 13.21 4.11
N PHE A 259 13.55 12.89 3.93
CA PHE A 259 14.15 11.67 4.45
C PHE A 259 15.34 12.02 5.34
N TYR A 260 15.26 11.62 6.62
CA TYR A 260 16.32 11.84 7.59
C TYR A 260 16.97 10.53 7.98
N HIS A 261 18.29 10.58 8.20
CA HIS A 261 19.07 9.45 8.71
C HIS A 261 19.94 9.87 9.89
N ALA A 262 20.37 8.93 10.73
CA ALA A 262 21.31 9.22 11.78
C ALA A 262 22.66 9.69 11.18
N PRO A 263 23.34 10.72 11.75
CA PRO A 263 24.51 11.36 11.15
C PRO A 263 25.65 10.39 10.79
N LYS A 264 25.88 9.37 11.61
CA LYS A 264 26.97 8.38 11.41
C LYS A 264 26.51 7.09 10.72
N SER A 265 25.25 6.99 10.30
CA SER A 265 24.71 5.76 9.71
C SER A 265 24.92 5.73 8.19
N VAL A 266 25.93 4.99 7.74
CA VAL A 266 26.17 4.76 6.30
C VAL A 266 24.98 4.08 5.63
N ASN A 267 24.45 3.01 6.24
CA ASN A 267 23.28 2.30 5.73
C ASN A 267 22.00 3.15 5.78
N GLY A 268 21.83 3.98 6.81
CA GLY A 268 20.70 4.93 6.90
C GLY A 268 20.77 5.99 5.81
N LYS A 269 21.94 6.56 5.54
CA LYS A 269 22.19 7.52 4.45
C LYS A 269 21.87 6.89 3.09
N ARG A 270 22.39 5.68 2.82
CA ARG A 270 22.11 4.95 1.58
C ARG A 270 20.64 4.71 1.38
N LEU A 271 19.95 4.24 2.43
CA LEU A 271 18.49 4.00 2.40
C LEU A 271 17.73 5.30 2.12
N ALA A 272 18.00 6.38 2.87
CA ALA A 272 17.35 7.67 2.69
C ALA A 272 17.55 8.22 1.25
N THR A 273 18.78 8.12 0.72
CA THR A 273 19.09 8.54 -0.65
C THR A 273 18.33 7.67 -1.67
N THR A 274 18.27 6.35 -1.46
CA THR A 274 17.53 5.45 -2.36
C THR A 274 16.03 5.74 -2.34
N MET A 275 15.47 6.01 -1.16
CA MET A 275 14.07 6.44 -1.03
C MET A 275 13.81 7.74 -1.79
N LYS A 276 14.62 8.78 -1.55
CA LYS A 276 14.53 10.08 -2.24
C LYS A 276 14.53 9.91 -3.76
N ASN A 277 15.49 9.17 -4.30
CA ASN A 277 15.61 8.96 -5.75
C ASN A 277 14.42 8.16 -6.31
N THR A 278 13.88 7.21 -5.54
CA THR A 278 12.67 6.48 -5.92
C THR A 278 11.47 7.42 -6.02
N PHE A 279 11.28 8.28 -5.02
CA PHE A 279 10.19 9.26 -5.02
C PHE A 279 10.34 10.26 -6.17
N GLU A 280 11.51 10.84 -6.37
CA GLU A 280 11.80 11.75 -7.48
C GLU A 280 11.40 11.14 -8.83
N SER A 281 11.88 9.92 -9.13
CA SER A 281 11.51 9.21 -10.35
C SER A 281 10.00 8.94 -10.48
N LYS A 282 9.29 8.74 -9.36
CA LYS A 282 7.84 8.57 -9.37
C LYS A 282 7.10 9.89 -9.62
N TYR A 283 7.58 10.98 -9.00
CA TYR A 283 7.04 12.31 -9.27
C TYR A 283 7.23 12.71 -10.74
N ASP A 284 8.42 12.52 -11.30
CA ASP A 284 8.71 12.82 -12.72
C ASP A 284 7.77 12.03 -13.65
N ARG A 285 7.48 10.77 -13.31
CA ARG A 285 6.57 9.94 -14.12
C ARG A 285 5.10 10.33 -13.99
N HIS A 286 4.63 10.62 -12.76
CA HIS A 286 3.20 10.81 -12.49
C HIS A 286 2.77 12.28 -12.48
N GLN A 287 3.71 13.20 -12.32
CA GLN A 287 3.51 14.64 -12.31
C GLN A 287 4.63 15.34 -13.10
N PRO A 288 4.71 15.09 -14.43
CA PRO A 288 5.74 15.68 -15.26
C PRO A 288 5.72 17.21 -15.17
N ASN A 289 6.88 17.83 -15.18
CA ASN A 289 7.09 19.30 -15.08
C ASN A 289 6.77 19.93 -13.71
N ARG A 290 6.40 19.12 -12.70
CA ARG A 290 6.19 19.64 -11.34
C ARG A 290 7.49 19.82 -10.57
N GLY A 291 8.46 18.94 -10.82
CA GLY A 291 9.66 18.80 -10.02
C GLY A 291 9.44 18.07 -8.69
N PHE A 292 10.52 17.78 -8.01
CA PHE A 292 10.52 17.16 -6.68
C PHE A 292 11.49 17.90 -5.77
N SER A 293 11.00 18.51 -4.69
CA SER A 293 11.79 19.28 -3.73
C SER A 293 12.18 18.49 -2.47
N GLY A 294 11.93 17.19 -2.45
CA GLY A 294 12.26 16.33 -1.33
C GLY A 294 13.77 16.19 -1.11
N THR A 295 14.20 16.14 0.14
CA THR A 295 15.59 16.18 0.54
C THR A 295 16.01 14.99 1.38
N VAL A 296 17.32 14.74 1.43
CA VAL A 296 17.99 13.83 2.37
C VAL A 296 18.91 14.64 3.26
N SER A 297 18.78 14.49 4.57
CA SER A 297 19.70 15.14 5.51
C SER A 297 19.95 14.32 6.78
N PRO A 298 21.15 14.47 7.37
CA PRO A 298 21.42 13.88 8.66
C PRO A 298 20.68 14.66 9.76
N ARG A 299 20.01 13.93 10.68
CA ARG A 299 19.40 14.52 11.88
C ARG A 299 19.63 13.61 13.08
N ASN A 300 19.97 14.20 14.21
CA ASN A 300 20.11 13.48 15.46
C ASN A 300 18.75 13.33 16.15
N LEU A 301 17.83 12.63 15.47
CA LEU A 301 16.50 12.31 16.03
C LEU A 301 16.64 11.16 17.01
N TYR A 302 15.94 11.26 18.15
CA TYR A 302 16.01 10.28 19.25
C TYR A 302 15.84 8.83 18.73
N VAL A 303 14.80 8.60 17.91
CA VAL A 303 14.49 7.25 17.40
C VAL A 303 15.54 6.72 16.42
N LEU A 304 16.18 7.59 15.63
CA LEU A 304 17.27 7.21 14.74
C LEU A 304 18.58 6.94 15.50
N ALA A 305 18.83 7.69 16.56
CA ALA A 305 20.05 7.57 17.38
C ALA A 305 20.00 6.35 18.31
N ASN A 306 18.80 5.95 18.78
CA ASN A 306 18.63 4.92 19.80
C ASN A 306 18.05 3.61 19.28
N SER A 307 17.78 3.47 17.98
CA SER A 307 17.37 2.21 17.34
C SER A 307 18.57 1.50 16.71
N SER A 308 18.73 0.23 17.04
CA SER A 308 19.86 -0.60 16.57
C SER A 308 19.86 -0.88 15.07
N PRO A 309 18.71 -1.22 14.42
CA PRO A 309 18.70 -1.38 12.97
C PRO A 309 18.89 -0.02 12.28
N ALA A 310 19.62 0.00 11.16
CA ALA A 310 19.72 1.22 10.36
C ALA A 310 18.32 1.69 9.94
N GLY A 311 18.03 2.97 10.13
CA GLY A 311 16.70 3.52 9.93
C GLY A 311 16.66 4.76 9.07
N VAL A 312 15.46 5.06 8.60
CA VAL A 312 15.08 6.31 7.95
C VAL A 312 13.85 6.89 8.65
N PHE A 313 13.87 8.20 8.85
CA PHE A 313 12.73 8.97 9.33
C PHE A 313 12.18 9.76 8.14
N VAL A 314 10.88 9.68 7.93
CA VAL A 314 10.22 10.20 6.73
C VAL A 314 9.13 11.19 7.13
N GLU A 315 9.24 12.42 6.62
CA GLU A 315 8.16 13.40 6.67
C GLU A 315 7.41 13.36 5.34
N LEU A 316 6.16 12.95 5.39
CA LEU A 316 5.36 12.65 4.20
C LEU A 316 4.78 13.89 3.50
N GLY A 317 4.93 15.07 4.08
CA GLY A 317 4.44 16.35 3.58
C GLY A 317 4.00 17.27 4.71
N ASN A 318 3.50 18.47 4.38
CA ASN A 318 3.05 19.48 5.34
C ASN A 318 1.52 19.38 5.56
N ILE A 319 1.10 18.95 6.75
CA ILE A 319 -0.32 18.78 7.10
C ILE A 319 -1.11 20.11 7.10
N GLN A 320 -0.42 21.28 7.16
CA GLN A 320 -1.04 22.59 7.09
C GLN A 320 -1.29 23.09 5.67
N ASN A 321 -0.60 22.54 4.68
CA ASN A 321 -0.68 23.00 3.30
C ASN A 321 -1.78 22.24 2.53
N THR A 322 -2.69 22.97 1.89
CA THR A 322 -3.84 22.40 1.18
C THR A 322 -3.46 21.49 0.01
N PHE A 323 -2.32 21.72 -0.62
CA PHE A 323 -1.83 20.87 -1.70
C PHE A 323 -1.26 19.55 -1.14
N ASP A 324 -0.48 19.63 -0.07
CA ASP A 324 0.10 18.45 0.58
C ASP A 324 -0.95 17.58 1.27
N GLN A 325 -2.01 18.21 1.82
CA GLN A 325 -3.15 17.51 2.42
C GLN A 325 -3.77 16.46 1.48
N ARG A 326 -3.72 16.66 0.16
CA ARG A 326 -4.21 15.69 -0.82
C ARG A 326 -3.47 14.33 -0.73
N ARG A 327 -2.21 14.32 -0.25
CA ARG A 327 -1.46 13.07 -0.03
C ARG A 327 -2.07 12.23 1.09
N PHE A 328 -2.73 12.89 2.03
CA PHE A 328 -3.28 12.24 3.22
C PHE A 328 -4.76 11.93 3.05
N VAL A 329 -5.56 12.87 2.58
CA VAL A 329 -7.02 12.68 2.47
C VAL A 329 -7.44 11.78 1.31
N MET A 330 -6.59 11.55 0.33
CA MET A 330 -6.86 10.59 -0.75
C MET A 330 -6.21 9.23 -0.45
N SER A 331 -7.03 8.20 -0.22
CA SER A 331 -6.53 6.84 0.09
C SER A 331 -5.60 6.29 -0.99
N SER A 332 -5.86 6.61 -2.26
CA SER A 332 -4.98 6.26 -3.38
C SER A 332 -3.58 6.87 -3.27
N ASN A 333 -3.49 8.09 -2.75
CA ASN A 333 -2.20 8.75 -2.54
C ASN A 333 -1.46 8.14 -1.33
N ARG A 334 -2.17 7.81 -0.24
CA ARG A 334 -1.58 7.04 0.88
C ARG A 334 -1.03 5.69 0.41
N GLN A 335 -1.78 5.01 -0.47
CA GLN A 335 -1.32 3.76 -1.07
C GLN A 335 -0.12 3.97 -1.99
N ALA A 336 -0.07 5.05 -2.77
CA ALA A 336 1.07 5.39 -3.61
C ALA A 336 2.34 5.66 -2.78
N LEU A 337 2.25 6.45 -1.71
CA LEU A 337 3.36 6.68 -0.78
C LEU A 337 3.91 5.37 -0.23
N ALA A 338 3.04 4.50 0.28
CA ALA A 338 3.42 3.19 0.81
C ALA A 338 4.10 2.31 -0.25
N LYS A 339 3.57 2.28 -1.46
CA LYS A 339 4.13 1.50 -2.57
C LYS A 339 5.51 2.02 -2.99
N TRP A 340 5.69 3.34 -3.07
CA TRP A 340 6.97 3.93 -3.45
C TRP A 340 8.06 3.69 -2.38
N MET A 341 7.68 3.73 -1.10
CA MET A 341 8.59 3.33 -0.02
C MET A 341 8.98 1.85 -0.11
N MET A 342 8.04 0.96 -0.38
CA MET A 342 8.36 -0.46 -0.60
C MET A 342 9.31 -0.66 -1.78
N GLU A 343 9.12 0.05 -2.90
CA GLU A 343 10.03 -0.01 -4.05
C GLU A 343 11.43 0.55 -3.71
N GLY A 344 11.50 1.60 -2.89
CA GLY A 344 12.75 2.12 -2.34
C GLY A 344 13.49 1.07 -1.49
N PHE A 345 12.76 0.35 -0.63
CA PHE A 345 13.33 -0.75 0.15
C PHE A 345 13.84 -1.90 -0.72
N ILE A 346 13.10 -2.29 -1.75
CA ILE A 346 13.55 -3.33 -2.70
C ILE A 346 14.85 -2.90 -3.37
N THR A 347 14.95 -1.63 -3.76
CA THR A 347 16.14 -1.08 -4.40
C THR A 347 17.33 -1.04 -3.44
N ASP A 348 17.14 -0.61 -2.17
CA ASP A 348 18.19 -0.60 -1.16
C ASP A 348 18.62 -2.02 -0.75
N TYR A 349 17.67 -2.95 -0.67
CA TYR A 349 17.97 -4.36 -0.38
C TYR A 349 18.85 -4.99 -1.46
N LYS A 350 18.54 -4.74 -2.73
CA LYS A 350 19.39 -5.20 -3.85
C LYS A 350 20.81 -4.63 -3.80
N LYS A 351 20.95 -3.37 -3.40
CA LYS A 351 22.29 -2.71 -3.24
C LYS A 351 23.05 -3.18 -2.01
N SER A 352 22.39 -3.87 -1.09
CA SER A 352 23.02 -4.36 0.16
C SER A 352 23.53 -5.79 0.06
N LYS A 353 23.19 -6.50 -0.99
CA LYS A 353 23.72 -7.81 -1.36
C LYS A 353 25.02 -7.68 -2.14
#